data_9299538eae2eb3f2e6b57336dd506338
#
_entry.id   9299538eae2eb3f2e6b57336dd506338
#
_cell.length_a   1.000
_cell.length_b   1.000
_cell.length_c   1.000
_cell.angle_alpha   90.00
_cell.angle_beta   90.00
_cell.angle_gamma   90.00
#
_symmetry.space_group_name_H-M   'P 1'
#
loop_
_entity.id
_entity.type
_entity.pdbx_description
1 polymer ?
#
loop_
_entity_poly.entity_id
_entity_poly.type
_entity_poly.pdbx_seq_one_letter_code
_entity_poly.pdbx_strand_id
1 'polypeptide(L)'
;MEQQTAPVKKQRILSGIQPSGTPTLGNYIGAMRNWKLLEDQYDCLYMIADLHAITVRQEPAKLRALLLAIGLDPEKNVLFFQSHVHQHAEMNWLLDCFTYMGEMSRMTQFKDKSAKHADNINCGLFTYPVLMAGDILLYQANLVPVGGDQTQHL
;
A
#
# COMPACT_ATOMS: atom_id res chain seq x y z
N MET A 1 -14.15 -3.39 43.75
CA MET A 1 -12.93 -3.11 42.97
C MET A 1 -13.21 -3.55 41.52
N GLU A 2 -13.66 -2.65 40.69
CA GLU A 2 -13.82 -2.93 39.25
C GLU A 2 -12.42 -3.00 38.63
N GLN A 3 -12.05 -4.18 38.13
CA GLN A 3 -10.87 -4.35 37.30
C GLN A 3 -11.11 -3.60 36.01
N GLN A 4 -10.51 -2.41 35.86
CA GLN A 4 -10.38 -1.76 34.55
C GLN A 4 -9.53 -2.68 33.67
N THR A 5 -10.19 -3.50 32.84
CA THR A 5 -9.53 -4.21 31.74
C THR A 5 -8.98 -3.16 30.76
N ALA A 6 -7.67 -3.13 30.61
CA ALA A 6 -7.04 -2.27 29.62
C ALA A 6 -7.70 -2.52 28.25
N PRO A 7 -7.97 -1.48 27.44
CA PRO A 7 -8.59 -1.64 26.14
C PRO A 7 -7.71 -2.56 25.27
N VAL A 8 -8.31 -3.62 24.73
CA VAL A 8 -7.62 -4.52 23.81
C VAL A 8 -7.20 -3.69 22.60
N LYS A 9 -5.89 -3.59 22.38
CA LYS A 9 -5.35 -2.83 21.23
C LYS A 9 -5.81 -3.50 19.94
N LYS A 10 -6.52 -2.76 19.08
CA LYS A 10 -6.94 -3.25 17.77
C LYS A 10 -5.71 -3.63 16.94
N GLN A 11 -5.80 -4.68 16.15
CA GLN A 11 -4.79 -5.01 15.16
C GLN A 11 -4.74 -3.95 14.08
N ARG A 12 -3.54 -3.65 13.59
CA ARG A 12 -3.32 -2.63 12.56
C ARG A 12 -3.39 -3.23 11.18
N ILE A 13 -4.18 -2.58 10.32
CA ILE A 13 -4.24 -2.85 8.90
C ILE A 13 -3.54 -1.73 8.15
N LEU A 14 -2.64 -2.10 7.21
CA LEU A 14 -2.17 -1.20 6.17
C LEU A 14 -2.68 -1.73 4.83
N SER A 15 -3.30 -0.87 4.05
CA SER A 15 -3.64 -1.17 2.66
C SER A 15 -3.39 0.07 1.80
N GLY A 16 -2.93 -0.14 0.57
CA GLY A 16 -2.58 0.93 -0.34
C GLY A 16 -3.21 0.75 -1.72
N ILE A 17 -3.45 1.87 -2.39
CA ILE A 17 -3.90 1.89 -3.77
C ILE A 17 -3.15 2.96 -4.55
N GLN A 18 -2.67 2.58 -5.73
CA GLN A 18 -1.99 3.52 -6.63
C GLN A 18 -3.00 4.48 -7.27
N PRO A 19 -2.68 5.79 -7.33
CA PRO A 19 -3.55 6.80 -7.94
C PRO A 19 -3.43 6.86 -9.47
N SER A 20 -3.14 5.74 -10.12
CA SER A 20 -2.98 5.60 -11.55
C SER A 20 -4.32 5.27 -12.22
N GLY A 21 -4.79 6.21 -13.05
CA GLY A 21 -6.05 6.04 -13.78
C GLY A 21 -7.31 6.17 -12.88
N THR A 22 -8.47 5.89 -13.49
CA THR A 22 -9.74 5.86 -12.76
C THR A 22 -9.99 4.46 -12.21
N PRO A 23 -10.23 4.30 -10.89
CA PRO A 23 -10.55 3.01 -10.32
C PRO A 23 -11.73 2.34 -11.00
N THR A 24 -11.60 1.05 -11.24
CA THR A 24 -12.64 0.22 -11.87
C THR A 24 -13.59 -0.37 -10.83
N LEU A 25 -14.70 -0.93 -11.29
CA LEU A 25 -15.62 -1.69 -10.42
C LEU A 25 -14.88 -2.86 -9.71
N GLY A 26 -13.89 -3.47 -10.38
CA GLY A 26 -13.05 -4.52 -9.79
C GLY A 26 -12.23 -4.01 -8.61
N ASN A 27 -11.65 -2.81 -8.70
CA ASN A 27 -10.94 -2.18 -7.58
C ASN A 27 -11.89 -1.89 -6.40
N TYR A 28 -13.10 -1.44 -6.69
CA TYR A 28 -14.11 -1.20 -5.66
C TYR A 28 -14.50 -2.49 -4.93
N ILE A 29 -14.90 -3.52 -5.66
CA ILE A 29 -15.37 -4.80 -5.07
C ILE A 29 -14.21 -5.54 -4.38
N GLY A 30 -13.02 -5.55 -5.00
CA GLY A 30 -11.88 -6.32 -4.53
C GLY A 30 -11.19 -5.71 -3.30
N ALA A 31 -11.15 -4.39 -3.18
CA ALA A 31 -10.43 -3.71 -2.12
C ALA A 31 -11.28 -2.67 -1.36
N MET A 32 -11.74 -1.63 -2.04
CA MET A 32 -12.29 -0.43 -1.39
C MET A 32 -13.53 -0.72 -0.54
N ARG A 33 -14.44 -1.60 -1.00
CA ARG A 33 -15.61 -2.03 -0.24
C ARG A 33 -15.20 -2.72 1.06
N ASN A 34 -14.17 -3.54 1.02
CA ASN A 34 -13.69 -4.27 2.19
C ASN A 34 -13.08 -3.31 3.22
N TRP A 35 -12.44 -2.22 2.80
CA TRP A 35 -11.91 -1.21 3.70
C TRP A 35 -12.99 -0.63 4.60
N LYS A 36 -14.16 -0.31 4.03
CA LYS A 36 -15.30 0.19 4.80
C LYS A 36 -15.82 -0.81 5.84
N LEU A 37 -15.75 -2.11 5.54
CA LEU A 37 -16.20 -3.16 6.46
C LEU A 37 -15.23 -3.41 7.62
N LEU A 38 -13.97 -3.05 7.45
CA LEU A 38 -12.88 -3.29 8.43
C LEU A 38 -12.73 -2.14 9.43
N GLU A 39 -13.20 -0.94 9.12
CA GLU A 39 -12.92 0.29 9.89
C GLU A 39 -13.38 0.25 11.36
N ASP A 40 -14.41 -0.50 11.70
CA ASP A 40 -14.89 -0.61 13.07
C ASP A 40 -14.12 -1.65 13.89
N GLN A 41 -13.47 -2.61 13.24
CA GLN A 41 -12.82 -3.75 13.89
C GLN A 41 -11.31 -3.55 14.08
N TYR A 42 -10.68 -2.75 13.21
CA TYR A 42 -9.22 -2.61 13.11
C TYR A 42 -8.75 -1.16 13.24
N ASP A 43 -7.47 -0.99 13.50
CA ASP A 43 -6.74 0.29 13.37
C ASP A 43 -6.30 0.41 11.90
N CYS A 44 -7.10 1.13 11.09
CA CYS A 44 -6.95 1.11 9.64
C CYS A 44 -6.15 2.31 9.11
N LEU A 45 -5.08 2.00 8.37
CA LEU A 45 -4.27 2.95 7.63
C LEU A 45 -4.43 2.69 6.14
N TYR A 46 -4.98 3.66 5.40
CA TYR A 46 -5.22 3.58 3.97
C TYR A 46 -4.32 4.58 3.23
N MET A 47 -3.40 4.04 2.47
CA MET A 47 -2.35 4.78 1.79
C MET A 47 -2.70 5.01 0.32
N ILE A 48 -2.62 6.25 -0.13
CA ILE A 48 -2.55 6.58 -1.56
C ILE A 48 -1.10 6.45 -1.96
N ALA A 49 -0.78 5.36 -2.67
CA ALA A 49 0.57 4.91 -2.98
C ALA A 49 1.13 5.65 -4.22
N ASP A 50 1.33 6.96 -4.10
CA ASP A 50 1.75 7.84 -5.17
C ASP A 50 3.24 7.68 -5.53
N LEU A 51 4.11 7.27 -4.60
CA LEU A 51 5.50 6.93 -4.92
C LEU A 51 5.59 5.66 -5.78
N HIS A 52 4.72 4.68 -5.58
CA HIS A 52 4.65 3.48 -6.43
C HIS A 52 4.14 3.77 -7.85
N ALA A 53 3.54 4.93 -8.07
CA ALA A 53 2.99 5.35 -9.34
C ALA A 53 3.73 6.55 -9.96
N ILE A 54 4.95 6.87 -9.50
CA ILE A 54 5.69 8.09 -9.88
C ILE A 54 6.02 8.14 -11.37
N THR A 55 6.13 6.99 -12.03
CA THR A 55 6.47 6.88 -13.47
C THR A 55 5.26 6.91 -14.39
N VAL A 56 4.05 6.99 -13.84
CA VAL A 56 2.79 7.04 -14.60
C VAL A 56 1.98 8.28 -14.23
N ARG A 57 1.03 8.64 -15.11
CA ARG A 57 0.12 9.76 -14.81
C ARG A 57 -0.72 9.43 -13.60
N GLN A 58 -0.76 10.36 -12.65
CA GLN A 58 -1.44 10.22 -11.36
C GLN A 58 -2.52 11.27 -11.17
N GLU A 59 -3.59 10.88 -10.46
CA GLU A 59 -4.67 11.76 -10.00
C GLU A 59 -4.96 11.51 -8.49
N PRO A 60 -3.98 11.75 -7.59
CA PRO A 60 -4.12 11.36 -6.18
C PRO A 60 -5.25 12.11 -5.45
N ALA A 61 -5.49 13.38 -5.78
CA ALA A 61 -6.60 14.14 -5.19
C ALA A 61 -7.97 13.58 -5.60
N LYS A 62 -8.12 13.14 -6.84
CA LYS A 62 -9.34 12.48 -7.33
C LYS A 62 -9.58 11.15 -6.65
N LEU A 63 -8.52 10.34 -6.47
CA LEU A 63 -8.62 9.08 -5.75
C LEU A 63 -9.03 9.32 -4.29
N ARG A 64 -8.42 10.29 -3.61
CA ARG A 64 -8.81 10.66 -2.24
C ARG A 64 -10.28 11.04 -2.15
N ALA A 65 -10.76 11.90 -3.06
CA ALA A 65 -12.16 12.29 -3.11
C ALA A 65 -13.10 11.10 -3.29
N LEU A 66 -12.72 10.15 -4.16
CA LEU A 66 -13.47 8.92 -4.39
C LEU A 66 -13.52 8.05 -3.13
N LEU A 67 -12.40 7.87 -2.41
CA LEU A 67 -12.35 7.10 -1.17
C LEU A 67 -13.26 7.68 -0.09
N LEU A 68 -13.33 8.99 0.04
CA LEU A 68 -14.28 9.66 0.92
C LEU A 68 -15.73 9.49 0.45
N ALA A 69 -15.98 9.58 -0.87
CA ALA A 69 -17.31 9.44 -1.44
C ALA A 69 -17.90 8.03 -1.29
N ILE A 70 -17.08 6.99 -1.27
CA ILE A 70 -17.53 5.60 -0.97
C ILE A 70 -17.79 5.36 0.52
N GLY A 71 -17.57 6.37 1.36
CA GLY A 71 -17.92 6.38 2.76
C GLY A 71 -16.82 5.98 3.73
N LEU A 72 -15.54 6.00 3.33
CA LEU A 72 -14.46 5.91 4.33
C LEU A 72 -14.52 7.10 5.28
N ASP A 73 -14.57 6.80 6.56
CA ASP A 73 -14.70 7.81 7.61
C ASP A 73 -13.31 8.28 8.05
N PRO A 74 -12.94 9.56 7.81
CA PRO A 74 -11.63 10.09 8.18
C PRO A 74 -11.46 10.25 9.70
N GLU A 75 -12.53 10.20 10.49
CA GLU A 75 -12.44 10.22 11.96
C GLU A 75 -12.11 8.83 12.53
N LYS A 76 -12.37 7.76 11.77
CA LYS A 76 -12.10 6.38 12.17
C LYS A 76 -10.82 5.82 11.57
N ASN A 77 -10.41 6.35 10.40
CA ASN A 77 -9.31 5.81 9.60
C ASN A 77 -8.26 6.86 9.35
N VAL A 78 -7.01 6.43 9.21
CA VAL A 78 -5.95 7.30 8.69
C VAL A 78 -5.89 7.14 7.17
N LEU A 79 -6.27 8.18 6.44
CA LEU A 79 -6.14 8.24 4.98
C LEU A 79 -5.04 9.25 4.61
N PHE A 80 -3.96 8.79 3.99
CA PHE A 80 -2.78 9.62 3.74
C PHE A 80 -2.15 9.37 2.37
N PHE A 81 -1.34 10.33 1.93
CA PHE A 81 -0.48 10.17 0.75
C PHE A 81 0.88 9.64 1.17
N GLN A 82 1.38 8.62 0.50
CA GLN A 82 2.68 8.01 0.77
C GLN A 82 3.80 9.05 0.72
N SER A 83 3.80 9.92 -0.29
CA SER A 83 4.82 10.97 -0.46
C SER A 83 4.83 12.03 0.63
N HIS A 84 3.77 12.16 1.43
CA HIS A 84 3.74 13.08 2.57
C HIS A 84 4.50 12.54 3.79
N VAL A 85 4.88 11.27 3.78
CA VAL A 85 5.66 10.61 4.84
C VAL A 85 6.98 10.13 4.23
N HIS A 86 8.00 10.99 4.25
CA HIS A 86 9.29 10.72 3.59
C HIS A 86 10.05 9.54 4.17
N GLN A 87 9.69 9.08 5.36
CA GLN A 87 10.25 7.86 5.95
C GLN A 87 10.03 6.61 5.11
N HIS A 88 9.04 6.60 4.21
CA HIS A 88 8.88 5.53 3.23
C HIS A 88 10.12 5.40 2.32
N ALA A 89 10.61 6.52 1.79
CA ALA A 89 11.81 6.54 0.95
C ALA A 89 13.09 6.25 1.75
N GLU A 90 13.18 6.72 2.99
CA GLU A 90 14.28 6.42 3.89
C GLU A 90 14.35 4.93 4.22
N MET A 91 13.20 4.32 4.57
CA MET A 91 13.09 2.89 4.86
C MET A 91 13.41 2.06 3.63
N ASN A 92 12.92 2.47 2.44
CA ASN A 92 13.28 1.81 1.18
C ASN A 92 14.80 1.77 0.98
N TRP A 93 15.48 2.90 1.16
CA TRP A 93 16.94 2.95 1.02
C TRP A 93 17.66 2.04 2.01
N LEU A 94 17.22 2.03 3.28
CA LEU A 94 17.80 1.15 4.28
C LEU A 94 17.63 -0.33 3.89
N LEU A 95 16.44 -0.72 3.45
CA LEU A 95 16.15 -2.09 3.04
C LEU A 95 16.90 -2.48 1.75
N ASP A 96 17.05 -1.56 0.79
CA ASP A 96 17.83 -1.80 -0.44
C ASP A 96 19.27 -2.20 -0.12
N CYS A 97 19.87 -1.65 0.96
CA CYS A 97 21.22 -2.01 1.39
C CYS A 97 21.37 -3.45 1.90
N PHE A 98 20.27 -4.11 2.25
CA PHE A 98 20.23 -5.49 2.75
C PHE A 98 19.57 -6.47 1.79
N THR A 99 19.01 -5.99 0.68
CA THR A 99 18.27 -6.82 -0.29
C THR A 99 19.18 -7.24 -1.43
N TYR A 100 19.19 -8.53 -1.73
CA TYR A 100 20.07 -9.08 -2.77
C TYR A 100 19.46 -8.98 -4.17
N MET A 101 20.26 -8.52 -5.13
CA MET A 101 19.88 -8.43 -6.56
C MET A 101 19.32 -9.75 -7.11
N GLY A 102 19.88 -10.89 -6.67
CA GLY A 102 19.43 -12.21 -7.10
C GLY A 102 18.02 -12.58 -6.61
N GLU A 103 17.58 -12.04 -5.48
CA GLU A 103 16.21 -12.23 -4.98
C GLU A 103 15.24 -11.36 -5.76
N MET A 104 15.59 -10.11 -5.96
CA MET A 104 14.79 -9.14 -6.71
C MET A 104 14.54 -9.59 -8.16
N SER A 105 15.57 -10.10 -8.83
CA SER A 105 15.46 -10.58 -10.22
C SER A 105 14.55 -11.79 -10.41
N ARG A 106 14.25 -12.53 -9.33
CA ARG A 106 13.34 -13.69 -9.35
C ARG A 106 11.88 -13.32 -9.17
N MET A 107 11.58 -12.09 -8.74
CA MET A 107 10.22 -11.61 -8.53
C MET A 107 9.40 -11.67 -9.83
N THR A 108 8.23 -12.32 -9.78
CA THR A 108 7.38 -12.51 -10.97
C THR A 108 6.86 -11.20 -11.54
N GLN A 109 6.46 -10.27 -10.69
CA GLN A 109 5.97 -8.98 -11.15
C GLN A 109 7.03 -8.12 -11.86
N PHE A 110 8.31 -8.24 -11.48
CA PHE A 110 9.39 -7.62 -12.23
C PHE A 110 9.46 -8.21 -13.66
N LYS A 111 9.39 -9.54 -13.77
CA LYS A 111 9.39 -10.21 -15.08
C LYS A 111 8.20 -9.80 -15.95
N ASP A 112 7.01 -9.76 -15.38
CA ASP A 112 5.77 -9.42 -16.08
C ASP A 112 5.75 -7.96 -16.55
N LYS A 113 6.19 -7.04 -15.68
CA LYS A 113 6.25 -5.60 -16.00
C LYS A 113 7.38 -5.28 -16.96
N SER A 114 8.55 -5.91 -16.82
CA SER A 114 9.66 -5.72 -17.75
C SER A 114 9.34 -6.25 -19.15
N ALA A 115 8.60 -7.36 -19.26
CA ALA A 115 8.12 -7.85 -20.55
C ALA A 115 7.13 -6.91 -21.25
N LYS A 116 6.29 -6.19 -20.48
CA LYS A 116 5.33 -5.22 -21.02
C LYS A 116 5.93 -3.85 -21.37
N HIS A 117 7.06 -3.50 -20.77
CA HIS A 117 7.72 -2.20 -20.89
C HIS A 117 9.21 -2.34 -21.19
N ALA A 118 9.55 -3.26 -22.12
CA ALA A 118 10.93 -3.61 -22.46
C ALA A 118 11.85 -2.41 -22.77
N ASP A 119 11.28 -1.33 -23.28
CA ASP A 119 12.03 -0.12 -23.66
C ASP A 119 12.25 0.88 -22.52
N ASN A 120 11.68 0.65 -21.35
CA ASN A 120 11.74 1.59 -20.21
C ASN A 120 11.79 0.89 -18.86
N ILE A 121 12.75 -0.01 -18.69
CA ILE A 121 13.02 -0.67 -17.41
C ILE A 121 13.91 0.26 -16.58
N ASN A 122 13.34 0.88 -15.56
CA ASN A 122 14.07 1.74 -14.63
C ASN A 122 14.30 1.06 -13.27
N CYS A 123 15.21 1.63 -12.47
CA CYS A 123 15.54 1.08 -11.15
C CYS A 123 14.32 0.99 -10.22
N GLY A 124 13.41 1.97 -10.28
CA GLY A 124 12.20 1.94 -9.45
C GLY A 124 11.28 0.75 -9.75
N LEU A 125 11.24 0.30 -11.03
CA LEU A 125 10.52 -0.92 -11.39
C LEU A 125 11.17 -2.17 -10.79
N PHE A 126 12.48 -2.15 -10.57
CA PHE A 126 13.22 -3.24 -9.95
C PHE A 126 13.08 -3.24 -8.43
N THR A 127 13.16 -2.07 -7.79
CA THR A 127 13.20 -1.94 -6.33
C THR A 127 11.84 -1.68 -5.66
N TYR A 128 10.74 -1.52 -6.42
CA TYR A 128 9.43 -1.23 -5.81
C TYR A 128 8.96 -2.27 -4.77
N PRO A 129 9.31 -3.59 -4.84
CA PRO A 129 8.94 -4.52 -3.78
C PRO A 129 9.62 -4.21 -2.45
N VAL A 130 10.82 -3.61 -2.49
CA VAL A 130 11.53 -3.15 -1.30
C VAL A 130 10.83 -1.95 -0.69
N LEU A 131 10.37 -1.00 -1.53
CA LEU A 131 9.54 0.12 -1.08
C LEU A 131 8.25 -0.39 -0.42
N MET A 132 7.58 -1.39 -1.00
CA MET A 132 6.37 -1.98 -0.43
C MET A 132 6.65 -2.66 0.91
N ALA A 133 7.75 -3.39 1.05
CA ALA A 133 8.18 -3.94 2.33
C ALA A 133 8.41 -2.84 3.36
N GLY A 134 9.06 -1.75 2.96
CA GLY A 134 9.25 -0.56 3.77
C GLY A 134 7.94 0.05 4.24
N ASP A 135 6.95 0.17 3.36
CA ASP A 135 5.61 0.67 3.68
C ASP A 135 4.97 -0.15 4.82
N ILE A 136 5.07 -1.47 4.75
CA ILE A 136 4.45 -2.38 5.72
C ILE A 136 5.17 -2.33 7.07
N LEU A 137 6.50 -2.41 7.04
CA LEU A 137 7.33 -2.45 8.24
C LEU A 137 7.29 -1.13 9.02
N LEU A 138 7.22 0.01 8.33
CA LEU A 138 7.20 1.34 8.92
C LEU A 138 6.02 1.51 9.91
N TYR A 139 4.87 0.93 9.59
CA TYR A 139 3.67 1.00 10.43
C TYR A 139 3.47 -0.21 11.33
N GLN A 140 4.35 -1.21 11.28
CA GLN A 140 4.20 -2.46 12.02
C GLN A 140 2.81 -3.08 11.79
N ALA A 141 2.38 -3.13 10.53
CA ALA A 141 1.08 -3.65 10.16
C ALA A 141 0.97 -5.14 10.51
N ASN A 142 -0.14 -5.52 11.15
CA ASN A 142 -0.44 -6.91 11.48
C ASN A 142 -1.10 -7.63 10.31
N LEU A 143 -1.83 -6.90 9.49
CA LEU A 143 -2.61 -7.40 8.36
C LEU A 143 -2.44 -6.47 7.16
N VAL A 144 -2.24 -7.06 5.99
CA VAL A 144 -2.17 -6.36 4.70
C VAL A 144 -3.17 -7.01 3.75
N PRO A 145 -4.40 -6.47 3.62
CA PRO A 145 -5.38 -7.00 2.68
C PRO A 145 -4.93 -6.73 1.25
N VAL A 146 -4.66 -7.79 0.51
CA VAL A 146 -4.20 -7.73 -0.88
C VAL A 146 -5.06 -8.63 -1.77
N GLY A 147 -5.06 -8.34 -3.08
CA GLY A 147 -5.58 -9.26 -4.07
C GLY A 147 -4.72 -10.52 -4.17
N GLY A 148 -5.27 -11.62 -4.67
CA GLY A 148 -4.55 -12.90 -4.78
C GLY A 148 -3.27 -12.85 -5.63
N ASP A 149 -3.16 -11.86 -6.52
CA ASP A 149 -1.98 -11.59 -7.35
C ASP A 149 -0.80 -10.97 -6.58
N GLN A 150 -1.04 -10.45 -5.37
CA GLN A 150 -0.04 -9.79 -4.54
C GLN A 150 0.54 -10.68 -3.42
N THR A 151 0.02 -11.89 -3.24
CA THR A 151 0.42 -12.79 -2.14
C THR A 151 1.89 -13.21 -2.19
N GLN A 152 2.53 -13.14 -3.35
CA GLN A 152 3.96 -13.47 -3.47
C GLN A 152 4.88 -12.37 -2.92
N HIS A 153 4.38 -11.15 -2.70
CA HIS A 153 5.17 -10.02 -2.22
C HIS A 153 5.06 -9.80 -0.70
N LEU A 154 4.22 -10.58 -0.03
CA LEU A 154 4.04 -10.61 1.42
C LEU A 154 4.75 -11.80 2.04
#